data_344cd8bb30cd5ef3ccae5287b8fd9025
#
_entry.id   344cd8bb30cd5ef3ccae5287b8fd9025
#
_cell.length_a   1.000
_cell.length_b   1.000
_cell.length_c   1.000
_cell.angle_alpha   90.00
_cell.angle_beta   90.00
_cell.angle_gamma   90.00
#
_symmetry.space_group_name_H-M   'P 1'
#
loop_
_entity.id
_entity.type
_entity.pdbx_description
1 polymer ?
#
loop_
_entity_poly.entity_id
_entity_poly.type
_entity_poly.pdbx_seq_one_letter_code
_entity_poly.pdbx_strand_id
1 'polypeptide(L)'
;TMLPVYLAGRIRKKKLLYDAHEYFSQQKEIVSRHHIYKVWYWIEKNFVPRFKQGYTATASITEVFAQKYNVHYTTIRNLPFASSSVINTMKREKIILYQGAINEARGFERLIPAMKKVNAVLHIYGDGNFVPQLKALISSHKVENKVKIFDKQLPQNLKAITEQAYIGVNLVEPIGLNQYYSLANKFFDYIQALLPQLTMDYPEYKKINTHYPVAVLIEDIAEDKIVNELNRLLMDVQLYNELQQNCIKARADLCWEKEEKILLSFYKPILG
;
A
#
# COMPACT_ATOMS: atom_id res chain seq x y z
N THR A 1 0.71 7.46 -21.86
CA THR A 1 -0.66 7.48 -22.44
C THR A 1 -1.31 8.85 -22.41
N MET A 2 -0.99 9.75 -21.48
CA MET A 2 -1.65 11.06 -21.29
C MET A 2 -1.66 11.92 -22.56
N LEU A 3 -0.51 12.12 -23.23
CA LEU A 3 -0.38 12.95 -24.43
C LEU A 3 -1.24 12.42 -25.62
N PRO A 4 -1.13 11.15 -26.04
CA PRO A 4 -1.98 10.62 -27.10
C PRO A 4 -3.47 10.71 -26.80
N VAL A 5 -3.87 10.40 -25.57
CA VAL A 5 -5.28 10.49 -25.14
C VAL A 5 -5.78 11.92 -25.19
N TYR A 6 -4.98 12.90 -24.73
CA TYR A 6 -5.33 14.31 -24.82
C TYR A 6 -5.57 14.76 -26.28
N LEU A 7 -4.64 14.42 -27.20
CA LEU A 7 -4.75 14.78 -28.60
C LEU A 7 -5.98 14.13 -29.26
N ALA A 8 -6.15 12.83 -29.08
CA ALA A 8 -7.29 12.11 -29.63
C ALA A 8 -8.64 12.65 -29.10
N GLY A 9 -8.71 12.95 -27.81
CA GLY A 9 -9.91 13.51 -27.18
C GLY A 9 -10.25 14.90 -27.69
N ARG A 10 -9.21 15.73 -27.92
CA ARG A 10 -9.42 17.08 -28.53
C ARG A 10 -9.95 16.98 -29.96
N ILE A 11 -9.33 16.14 -30.80
CA ILE A 11 -9.78 15.94 -32.18
C ILE A 11 -11.23 15.42 -32.22
N ARG A 12 -11.54 14.45 -31.36
CA ARG A 12 -12.86 13.81 -31.32
C ARG A 12 -13.90 14.57 -30.45
N LYS A 13 -13.56 15.72 -29.90
CA LYS A 13 -14.40 16.55 -29.00
C LYS A 13 -14.99 15.73 -27.83
N LYS A 14 -14.19 14.84 -27.23
CA LYS A 14 -14.62 14.01 -26.11
C LYS A 14 -14.27 14.68 -24.77
N LYS A 15 -15.10 14.41 -23.74
CA LYS A 15 -14.75 14.75 -22.35
C LYS A 15 -13.51 13.94 -21.96
N LEU A 16 -12.55 14.60 -21.32
CA LEU A 16 -11.30 14.00 -20.89
C LEU A 16 -11.23 13.97 -19.38
N LEU A 17 -10.84 12.82 -18.84
CA LEU A 17 -10.69 12.57 -17.43
C LEU A 17 -9.31 11.99 -17.18
N TYR A 18 -8.68 12.39 -16.08
CA TYR A 18 -7.41 11.84 -15.63
C TYR A 18 -7.60 11.02 -14.35
N ASP A 19 -7.35 9.74 -14.46
CA ASP A 19 -7.26 8.80 -13.36
C ASP A 19 -5.78 8.66 -12.97
N ALA A 20 -5.40 9.26 -11.84
CA ALA A 20 -4.03 9.29 -11.34
C ALA A 20 -3.88 8.32 -10.17
N HIS A 21 -3.84 7.02 -10.46
CA HIS A 21 -3.60 5.98 -9.45
C HIS A 21 -2.28 6.12 -8.71
N GLU A 22 -1.30 6.80 -9.33
CA GLU A 22 0.05 6.95 -8.81
C GLU A 22 0.60 8.34 -9.17
N TYR A 23 1.52 8.84 -8.36
CA TYR A 23 2.33 9.99 -8.70
C TYR A 23 3.43 9.56 -9.69
N PHE A 24 3.04 9.33 -10.94
CA PHE A 24 3.82 8.59 -11.93
C PHE A 24 5.24 9.12 -12.13
N SER A 25 5.42 10.46 -12.25
CA SER A 25 6.76 11.04 -12.43
C SER A 25 7.69 10.82 -11.22
N GLN A 26 7.12 10.45 -10.07
CA GLN A 26 7.83 10.25 -8.81
C GLN A 26 7.98 8.76 -8.43
N GLN A 27 7.71 7.85 -9.36
CA GLN A 27 8.03 6.44 -9.16
C GLN A 27 9.55 6.23 -9.11
N LYS A 28 10.01 5.25 -8.30
CA LYS A 28 11.44 4.90 -8.15
C LYS A 28 12.11 4.71 -9.51
N GLU A 29 11.47 3.96 -10.40
CA GLU A 29 11.98 3.61 -11.74
C GLU A 29 12.11 4.83 -12.66
N ILE A 30 11.40 5.90 -12.37
CA ILE A 30 11.43 7.16 -13.12
C ILE A 30 12.50 8.10 -12.52
N VAL A 31 12.43 8.35 -11.20
CA VAL A 31 13.35 9.31 -10.55
C VAL A 31 14.80 8.86 -10.58
N SER A 32 15.06 7.55 -10.60
CA SER A 32 16.41 6.99 -10.72
C SER A 32 17.06 7.20 -12.09
N ARG A 33 16.28 7.60 -13.11
CA ARG A 33 16.74 7.79 -14.51
C ARG A 33 16.52 9.24 -14.94
N HIS A 34 17.50 10.09 -14.70
CA HIS A 34 17.40 11.53 -14.88
C HIS A 34 16.80 12.00 -16.22
N HIS A 35 17.20 11.41 -17.36
CA HIS A 35 16.65 11.78 -18.67
C HIS A 35 15.18 11.37 -18.83
N ILE A 36 14.82 10.17 -18.33
CA ILE A 36 13.45 9.67 -18.35
C ILE A 36 12.57 10.53 -17.44
N TYR A 37 13.07 10.88 -16.25
CA TYR A 37 12.38 11.78 -15.32
C TYR A 37 12.06 13.13 -15.97
N LYS A 38 13.02 13.78 -16.66
CA LYS A 38 12.78 15.06 -17.33
C LYS A 38 11.64 14.99 -18.35
N VAL A 39 11.58 13.92 -19.14
CA VAL A 39 10.52 13.73 -20.15
C VAL A 39 9.16 13.55 -19.48
N TRP A 40 9.06 12.65 -18.50
CA TRP A 40 7.80 12.39 -17.80
C TRP A 40 7.33 13.59 -16.98
N TYR A 41 8.24 14.29 -16.32
CA TYR A 41 7.94 15.52 -15.61
C TYR A 41 7.43 16.63 -16.55
N TRP A 42 8.04 16.76 -17.73
CA TRP A 42 7.57 17.70 -18.75
C TRP A 42 6.17 17.36 -19.24
N ILE A 43 5.87 16.08 -19.49
CA ILE A 43 4.53 15.61 -19.86
C ILE A 43 3.54 15.93 -18.76
N GLU A 44 3.85 15.56 -17.53
CA GLU A 44 2.99 15.79 -16.36
C GLU A 44 2.69 17.28 -16.17
N LYS A 45 3.73 18.12 -16.13
CA LYS A 45 3.61 19.55 -15.96
C LYS A 45 2.74 20.23 -17.02
N ASN A 46 2.84 19.79 -18.27
CA ASN A 46 2.13 20.41 -19.38
C ASN A 46 0.73 19.83 -19.62
N PHE A 47 0.48 18.58 -19.25
CA PHE A 47 -0.77 17.91 -19.61
C PHE A 47 -1.72 17.72 -18.43
N VAL A 48 -1.25 17.52 -17.19
CA VAL A 48 -2.15 17.43 -16.02
C VAL A 48 -3.10 18.63 -15.95
N PRO A 49 -2.64 19.90 -16.09
CA PRO A 49 -3.54 21.07 -16.04
C PRO A 49 -4.62 21.11 -17.12
N ARG A 50 -4.46 20.31 -18.18
CA ARG A 50 -5.41 20.25 -19.31
C ARG A 50 -6.56 19.28 -19.09
N PHE A 51 -6.42 18.39 -18.11
CA PHE A 51 -7.50 17.52 -17.66
C PHE A 51 -8.23 18.22 -16.51
N LYS A 52 -9.36 18.87 -16.84
CA LYS A 52 -10.13 19.63 -15.83
C LYS A 52 -10.81 18.76 -14.79
N GLN A 53 -11.03 17.50 -15.14
CA GLN A 53 -11.65 16.50 -14.27
C GLN A 53 -10.68 15.35 -14.06
N GLY A 54 -10.60 14.88 -12.84
CA GLY A 54 -9.72 13.77 -12.48
C GLY A 54 -9.87 13.38 -11.02
N TYR A 55 -9.27 12.26 -10.70
CA TYR A 55 -9.16 11.77 -9.33
C TYR A 55 -7.80 11.12 -9.09
N THR A 56 -7.43 11.01 -7.84
CA THR A 56 -6.17 10.39 -7.40
C THR A 56 -6.46 9.34 -6.35
N ALA A 57 -5.53 8.40 -6.18
CA ALA A 57 -5.68 7.32 -5.22
C ALA A 57 -5.44 7.73 -3.75
N THR A 58 -4.86 8.91 -3.49
CA THR A 58 -4.55 9.37 -2.13
C THR A 58 -4.74 10.87 -1.97
N ALA A 59 -5.10 11.30 -0.76
CA ALA A 59 -5.29 12.72 -0.47
C ALA A 59 -3.99 13.53 -0.63
N SER A 60 -2.85 12.97 -0.24
CA SER A 60 -1.55 13.63 -0.41
C SER A 60 -1.21 13.92 -1.88
N ILE A 61 -1.52 12.99 -2.79
CA ILE A 61 -1.34 13.22 -4.24
C ILE A 61 -2.32 14.28 -4.73
N THR A 62 -3.58 14.27 -4.27
CA THR A 62 -4.57 15.32 -4.58
C THR A 62 -4.05 16.71 -4.19
N GLU A 63 -3.55 16.84 -2.96
CA GLU A 63 -2.99 18.10 -2.42
C GLU A 63 -1.79 18.57 -3.25
N VAL A 64 -0.85 17.69 -3.56
CA VAL A 64 0.32 17.99 -4.41
C VAL A 64 -0.12 18.46 -5.81
N PHE A 65 -1.10 17.79 -6.40
CA PHE A 65 -1.59 18.15 -7.74
C PHE A 65 -2.32 19.50 -7.73
N ALA A 66 -3.09 19.78 -6.69
CA ALA A 66 -3.73 21.09 -6.51
C ALA A 66 -2.69 22.22 -6.42
N GLN A 67 -1.67 22.06 -5.58
CA GLN A 67 -0.63 23.05 -5.39
C GLN A 67 0.25 23.22 -6.64
N LYS A 68 0.63 22.14 -7.30
CA LYS A 68 1.62 22.14 -8.37
C LYS A 68 1.03 22.44 -9.75
N TYR A 69 -0.20 22.00 -9.99
CA TYR A 69 -0.85 22.06 -11.30
C TYR A 69 -2.13 22.88 -11.32
N ASN A 70 -2.57 23.42 -10.18
CA ASN A 70 -3.81 24.16 -10.02
C ASN A 70 -5.03 23.40 -10.57
N VAL A 71 -5.14 22.13 -10.17
CA VAL A 71 -6.27 21.25 -10.50
C VAL A 71 -6.99 20.83 -9.22
N HIS A 72 -8.32 20.67 -9.30
CA HIS A 72 -9.14 20.23 -8.18
C HIS A 72 -9.66 18.83 -8.45
N TYR A 73 -8.84 17.84 -8.08
CA TYR A 73 -9.17 16.44 -8.24
C TYR A 73 -9.84 15.87 -6.99
N THR A 74 -10.64 14.83 -7.18
CA THR A 74 -11.25 14.09 -6.08
C THR A 74 -10.31 12.97 -5.64
N THR A 75 -10.24 12.70 -4.35
CA THR A 75 -9.56 11.49 -3.87
C THR A 75 -10.52 10.32 -3.94
N ILE A 76 -10.15 9.25 -4.65
CA ILE A 76 -10.89 8.00 -4.76
C ILE A 76 -9.89 6.86 -4.54
N ARG A 77 -9.98 6.23 -3.38
CA ARG A 77 -8.99 5.24 -2.93
C ARG A 77 -9.27 3.86 -3.54
N ASN A 78 -8.23 3.08 -3.69
CA ASN A 78 -8.35 1.68 -4.07
C ASN A 78 -8.55 0.81 -2.82
N LEU A 79 -9.80 0.51 -2.49
CA LEU A 79 -10.18 -0.23 -1.29
C LEU A 79 -10.72 -1.62 -1.65
N PRO A 80 -10.50 -2.64 -0.80
CA PRO A 80 -11.12 -3.95 -0.97
C PRO A 80 -12.61 -3.88 -0.64
N PHE A 81 -13.36 -4.90 -1.10
CA PHE A 81 -14.73 -5.11 -0.66
C PHE A 81 -14.80 -5.39 0.85
N ALA A 82 -15.89 -4.95 1.48
CA ALA A 82 -16.12 -5.23 2.89
C ALA A 82 -16.14 -6.74 3.15
N SER A 83 -15.35 -7.18 4.13
CA SER A 83 -15.39 -8.57 4.57
C SER A 83 -16.53 -8.78 5.55
N SER A 84 -17.45 -9.71 5.21
CA SER A 84 -18.49 -10.21 6.13
C SER A 84 -18.03 -11.43 6.93
N SER A 85 -16.81 -11.90 6.73
CA SER A 85 -16.28 -13.10 7.39
C SER A 85 -16.28 -12.94 8.90
N VAL A 86 -16.79 -13.95 9.62
CA VAL A 86 -16.55 -14.13 11.06
C VAL A 86 -15.17 -14.75 11.21
N ILE A 87 -14.18 -13.93 11.56
CA ILE A 87 -12.79 -14.38 11.65
C ILE A 87 -12.53 -14.88 13.07
N ASN A 88 -12.16 -16.16 13.20
CA ASN A 88 -11.74 -16.70 14.49
C ASN A 88 -10.28 -16.29 14.78
N THR A 89 -10.12 -15.15 15.41
CA THR A 89 -8.81 -14.58 15.71
C THR A 89 -8.06 -15.29 16.86
N MET A 90 -8.76 -16.08 17.66
CA MET A 90 -8.18 -16.81 18.80
C MET A 90 -7.27 -17.98 18.39
N LYS A 91 -7.39 -18.47 17.15
CA LYS A 91 -6.64 -19.63 16.63
C LYS A 91 -5.55 -19.26 15.64
N ARG A 92 -5.14 -17.98 15.57
CA ARG A 92 -4.09 -17.56 14.64
C ARG A 92 -2.74 -18.10 15.07
N GLU A 93 -2.02 -18.64 14.10
CA GLU A 93 -0.61 -18.97 14.27
C GLU A 93 0.24 -17.70 14.25
N LYS A 94 1.33 -17.68 15.01
CA LYS A 94 2.27 -16.53 15.06
C LYS A 94 3.04 -16.38 13.72
N ILE A 95 2.29 -16.13 12.66
CA ILE A 95 2.80 -15.91 11.30
C ILE A 95 2.80 -14.39 11.03
N ILE A 96 3.95 -13.86 10.66
CA ILE A 96 4.09 -12.53 10.08
C ILE A 96 3.87 -12.68 8.58
N LEU A 97 2.99 -11.86 8.00
CA LEU A 97 2.60 -11.94 6.60
C LEU A 97 3.08 -10.73 5.81
N TYR A 98 3.78 -11.00 4.71
CA TYR A 98 3.92 -10.07 3.60
C TYR A 98 3.17 -10.61 2.39
N GLN A 99 2.37 -9.76 1.74
CA GLN A 99 1.71 -10.09 0.48
C GLN A 99 1.88 -8.97 -0.56
N GLY A 100 2.08 -9.37 -1.83
CA GLY A 100 2.18 -8.43 -2.96
C GLY A 100 3.47 -8.58 -3.75
N ALA A 101 3.79 -7.55 -4.56
CA ALA A 101 4.95 -7.56 -5.43
C ALA A 101 6.27 -7.63 -4.63
N ILE A 102 7.10 -8.60 -4.96
CA ILE A 102 8.45 -8.80 -4.39
C ILE A 102 9.43 -8.02 -5.24
N ASN A 103 9.45 -6.71 -5.05
CA ASN A 103 10.30 -5.79 -5.78
C ASN A 103 11.30 -5.11 -4.82
N GLU A 104 12.28 -4.43 -5.37
CA GLU A 104 13.18 -3.56 -4.60
C GLU A 104 12.40 -2.51 -3.79
N ALA A 105 13.02 -1.99 -2.74
CA ALA A 105 12.43 -0.97 -1.86
C ALA A 105 11.15 -1.41 -1.14
N ARG A 106 11.02 -2.70 -0.85
CA ARG A 106 9.95 -3.26 -0.02
C ARG A 106 10.42 -3.59 1.40
N GLY A 107 11.64 -3.16 1.76
CA GLY A 107 12.22 -3.32 3.08
C GLY A 107 12.73 -4.74 3.38
N PHE A 108 12.83 -5.63 2.39
CA PHE A 108 13.31 -7.00 2.61
C PHE A 108 14.73 -7.06 3.11
N GLU A 109 15.60 -6.15 2.66
CA GLU A 109 17.01 -6.06 3.05
C GLU A 109 17.18 -5.81 4.56
N ARG A 110 16.15 -5.29 5.23
CA ARG A 110 16.13 -5.06 6.67
C ARG A 110 15.23 -6.06 7.41
N LEU A 111 14.11 -6.44 6.81
CA LEU A 111 13.17 -7.40 7.40
C LEU A 111 13.78 -8.80 7.53
N ILE A 112 14.50 -9.28 6.50
CA ILE A 112 15.07 -10.65 6.51
C ILE A 112 16.10 -10.84 7.64
N PRO A 113 17.12 -9.97 7.81
CA PRO A 113 18.03 -10.12 8.96
C PRO A 113 17.33 -9.94 10.31
N ALA A 114 16.31 -9.07 10.41
CA ALA A 114 15.53 -8.90 11.63
C ALA A 114 14.87 -10.20 12.11
N MET A 115 14.46 -11.08 11.19
CA MET A 115 13.84 -12.36 11.53
C MET A 115 14.71 -13.29 12.37
N LYS A 116 16.03 -13.10 12.43
CA LYS A 116 16.91 -13.83 13.37
C LYS A 116 16.46 -13.66 14.83
N LYS A 117 16.01 -12.45 15.17
CA LYS A 117 15.69 -12.03 16.55
C LYS A 117 14.19 -11.97 16.84
N VAL A 118 13.34 -12.21 15.82
CA VAL A 118 11.89 -12.20 15.98
C VAL A 118 11.39 -13.62 16.28
N ASN A 119 10.54 -13.78 17.28
CA ASN A 119 10.01 -15.09 17.69
C ASN A 119 8.73 -15.48 16.94
N ALA A 120 8.82 -15.48 15.62
CA ALA A 120 7.75 -15.86 14.70
C ALA A 120 8.34 -16.34 13.37
N VAL A 121 7.50 -16.83 12.47
CA VAL A 121 7.84 -17.14 11.08
C VAL A 121 7.30 -16.04 10.16
N LEU A 122 8.03 -15.74 9.08
CA LEU A 122 7.61 -14.81 8.04
C LEU A 122 7.19 -15.60 6.81
N HIS A 123 5.95 -15.40 6.39
CA HIS A 123 5.43 -15.92 5.13
C HIS A 123 5.33 -14.78 4.12
N ILE A 124 5.92 -14.96 2.94
CA ILE A 124 5.96 -13.99 1.85
C ILE A 124 5.21 -14.58 0.66
N TYR A 125 4.06 -14.00 0.31
CA TYR A 125 3.24 -14.40 -0.84
C TYR A 125 3.33 -13.36 -1.94
N GLY A 126 3.84 -13.77 -3.09
CA GLY A 126 3.96 -12.87 -4.23
C GLY A 126 4.98 -13.31 -5.26
N ASP A 127 5.22 -12.40 -6.21
CA ASP A 127 6.23 -12.54 -7.24
C ASP A 127 6.83 -11.16 -7.57
N GLY A 128 8.00 -11.14 -8.21
CA GLY A 128 8.65 -9.90 -8.62
C GLY A 128 10.12 -10.06 -8.94
N ASN A 129 10.72 -8.96 -9.38
CA ASN A 129 12.10 -8.95 -9.85
C ASN A 129 13.16 -9.12 -8.73
N PHE A 130 12.75 -8.99 -7.48
CA PHE A 130 13.64 -9.13 -6.32
C PHE A 130 13.66 -10.55 -5.72
N VAL A 131 12.91 -11.51 -6.27
CA VAL A 131 12.86 -12.89 -5.73
C VAL A 131 14.24 -13.56 -5.67
N PRO A 132 15.12 -13.45 -6.68
CA PRO A 132 16.48 -14.03 -6.59
C PRO A 132 17.31 -13.43 -5.45
N GLN A 133 17.27 -12.12 -5.27
CA GLN A 133 17.98 -11.40 -4.21
C GLN A 133 17.39 -11.74 -2.84
N LEU A 134 16.06 -11.86 -2.74
CA LEU A 134 15.38 -12.27 -1.52
C LEU A 134 15.82 -13.67 -1.07
N LYS A 135 15.92 -14.63 -1.99
CA LYS A 135 16.44 -15.98 -1.69
C LYS A 135 17.89 -15.93 -1.21
N ALA A 136 18.72 -15.10 -1.85
CA ALA A 136 20.11 -14.91 -1.43
C ALA A 136 20.23 -14.29 -0.03
N LEU A 137 19.37 -13.30 0.31
CA LEU A 137 19.29 -12.72 1.65
C LEU A 137 18.90 -13.76 2.70
N ILE A 138 17.90 -14.58 2.45
CA ILE A 138 17.46 -15.64 3.37
C ILE A 138 18.61 -16.60 3.66
N SER A 139 19.31 -17.07 2.62
CA SER A 139 20.44 -18.00 2.77
C SER A 139 21.64 -17.35 3.48
N SER A 140 22.03 -16.13 3.09
CA SER A 140 23.17 -15.43 3.70
C SER A 140 22.95 -15.14 5.20
N HIS A 141 21.70 -14.89 5.58
CA HIS A 141 21.34 -14.67 6.98
C HIS A 141 20.99 -15.95 7.75
N LYS A 142 20.94 -17.12 7.08
CA LYS A 142 20.63 -18.45 7.66
C LYS A 142 19.30 -18.45 8.40
N VAL A 143 18.24 -17.95 7.72
CA VAL A 143 16.88 -17.84 8.29
C VAL A 143 15.84 -18.67 7.50
N GLU A 144 16.27 -19.70 6.77
CA GLU A 144 15.42 -20.57 5.96
C GLU A 144 14.31 -21.26 6.78
N ASN A 145 14.60 -21.53 8.05
CA ASN A 145 13.62 -22.11 8.98
C ASN A 145 12.57 -21.10 9.47
N LYS A 146 12.81 -19.79 9.31
CA LYS A 146 11.93 -18.71 9.75
C LYS A 146 11.25 -17.95 8.62
N VAL A 147 11.78 -18.00 7.39
CA VAL A 147 11.27 -17.24 6.26
C VAL A 147 10.90 -18.17 5.11
N LYS A 148 9.65 -18.09 4.67
CA LYS A 148 9.14 -18.91 3.56
C LYS A 148 8.57 -18.02 2.47
N ILE A 149 8.95 -18.33 1.22
CA ILE A 149 8.43 -17.66 0.03
C ILE A 149 7.42 -18.58 -0.63
N PHE A 150 6.26 -18.05 -0.95
CA PHE A 150 5.19 -18.74 -1.66
C PHE A 150 4.85 -17.96 -2.94
N ASP A 151 4.41 -18.67 -3.96
CA ASP A 151 3.98 -18.09 -5.22
C ASP A 151 2.77 -17.17 -5.04
N LYS A 152 2.57 -16.30 -6.03
CA LYS A 152 1.40 -15.43 -6.11
C LYS A 152 0.12 -16.27 -6.05
N GLN A 153 -0.78 -15.89 -5.17
CA GLN A 153 -2.07 -16.54 -4.95
C GLN A 153 -3.21 -15.80 -5.65
N LEU A 154 -4.27 -16.53 -5.96
CA LEU A 154 -5.53 -15.93 -6.36
C LEU A 154 -6.12 -15.09 -5.20
N PRO A 155 -6.83 -13.98 -5.48
CA PRO A 155 -7.35 -13.10 -4.42
C PRO A 155 -8.16 -13.83 -3.35
N GLN A 156 -8.95 -14.82 -3.73
CA GLN A 156 -9.77 -15.62 -2.80
C GLN A 156 -8.91 -16.43 -1.81
N ASN A 157 -7.86 -17.08 -2.32
CA ASN A 157 -6.94 -17.85 -1.49
C ASN A 157 -6.11 -16.92 -0.59
N LEU A 158 -5.66 -15.79 -1.15
CA LEU A 158 -4.89 -14.80 -0.41
C LEU A 158 -5.67 -14.22 0.77
N LYS A 159 -6.98 -13.99 0.59
CA LYS A 159 -7.86 -13.57 1.68
C LYS A 159 -7.84 -14.57 2.84
N ALA A 160 -8.03 -15.86 2.57
CA ALA A 160 -8.02 -16.89 3.60
C ALA A 160 -6.65 -16.99 4.32
N ILE A 161 -5.55 -16.84 3.58
CA ILE A 161 -4.20 -16.78 4.13
C ILE A 161 -4.03 -15.58 5.06
N THR A 162 -4.51 -14.41 4.62
CA THR A 162 -4.43 -13.17 5.40
C THR A 162 -5.22 -13.27 6.71
N GLU A 163 -6.39 -13.90 6.68
CA GLU A 163 -7.24 -14.12 7.85
C GLU A 163 -6.60 -15.07 8.90
N GLN A 164 -5.67 -15.94 8.50
CA GLN A 164 -4.95 -16.86 9.38
C GLN A 164 -3.66 -16.29 9.97
N ALA A 165 -3.10 -15.24 9.37
CA ALA A 165 -1.88 -14.60 9.84
C ALA A 165 -2.08 -13.85 11.18
N TYR A 166 -0.99 -13.56 11.88
CA TYR A 166 -0.99 -12.85 13.17
C TYR A 166 -0.62 -11.38 13.03
N ILE A 167 0.39 -11.04 12.21
CA ILE A 167 0.83 -9.66 11.98
C ILE A 167 1.03 -9.44 10.48
N GLY A 168 0.52 -8.34 9.93
CA GLY A 168 0.85 -7.88 8.59
C GLY A 168 2.08 -6.97 8.57
N VAL A 169 2.88 -6.98 7.50
CA VAL A 169 4.00 -6.04 7.34
C VAL A 169 3.91 -5.27 6.03
N ASN A 170 4.19 -3.95 6.10
CA ASN A 170 4.18 -3.04 4.97
C ASN A 170 5.31 -2.01 5.10
N LEU A 171 6.55 -2.42 4.79
CA LEU A 171 7.80 -1.69 5.03
C LEU A 171 8.37 -1.12 3.73
N VAL A 172 7.57 -0.29 3.04
CA VAL A 172 7.98 0.34 1.77
C VAL A 172 8.93 1.49 2.05
N GLU A 173 10.09 1.51 1.34
CA GLU A 173 11.06 2.58 1.45
C GLU A 173 10.62 3.85 0.71
N PRO A 174 10.95 5.06 1.20
CA PRO A 174 10.47 6.32 0.62
C PRO A 174 11.30 6.75 -0.61
N ILE A 175 11.55 5.82 -1.54
CA ILE A 175 12.29 6.12 -2.77
C ILE A 175 11.36 6.76 -3.78
N GLY A 176 11.39 8.09 -3.84
CA GLY A 176 10.46 8.91 -4.61
C GLY A 176 9.15 9.21 -3.86
N LEU A 177 8.53 10.32 -4.20
CA LEU A 177 7.31 10.78 -3.53
C LEU A 177 6.11 9.86 -3.79
N ASN A 178 6.14 9.04 -4.84
CA ASN A 178 5.09 8.08 -5.10
C ASN A 178 4.93 7.08 -3.94
N GLN A 179 6.04 6.50 -3.46
CA GLN A 179 6.01 5.57 -2.32
C GLN A 179 5.64 6.29 -1.02
N TYR A 180 6.18 7.49 -0.79
CA TYR A 180 5.92 8.27 0.42
C TYR A 180 4.45 8.70 0.58
N TYR A 181 3.76 8.99 -0.55
CA TYR A 181 2.34 9.38 -0.58
C TYR A 181 1.41 8.21 -0.95
N SER A 182 1.91 6.98 -1.03
CA SER A 182 1.11 5.83 -1.41
C SER A 182 0.26 5.27 -0.26
N LEU A 183 -0.81 4.57 -0.66
CA LEU A 183 -1.57 3.65 0.18
C LEU A 183 -1.55 2.28 -0.47
N ALA A 184 -0.80 1.35 0.09
CA ALA A 184 -0.72 0.00 -0.45
C ALA A 184 -2.01 -0.78 -0.17
N ASN A 185 -2.50 -1.53 -1.18
CA ASN A 185 -3.72 -2.34 -1.06
C ASN A 185 -3.66 -3.31 0.14
N LYS A 186 -2.49 -3.92 0.39
CA LYS A 186 -2.28 -4.84 1.52
C LYS A 186 -2.59 -4.21 2.88
N PHE A 187 -2.41 -2.89 3.05
CA PHE A 187 -2.77 -2.19 4.29
C PHE A 187 -4.25 -2.35 4.60
N PHE A 188 -5.09 -2.22 3.58
CA PHE A 188 -6.54 -2.39 3.71
C PHE A 188 -6.96 -3.86 3.77
N ASP A 189 -6.26 -4.74 3.04
CA ASP A 189 -6.50 -6.19 3.14
C ASP A 189 -6.27 -6.68 4.57
N TYR A 190 -5.22 -6.18 5.24
CA TYR A 190 -4.95 -6.48 6.64
C TYR A 190 -6.06 -5.97 7.55
N ILE A 191 -6.57 -4.76 7.33
CA ILE A 191 -7.71 -4.23 8.08
C ILE A 191 -8.95 -5.11 7.90
N GLN A 192 -9.28 -5.50 6.66
CA GLN A 192 -10.41 -6.37 6.37
C GLN A 192 -10.27 -7.76 7.01
N ALA A 193 -9.05 -8.24 7.15
CA ALA A 193 -8.73 -9.50 7.84
C ALA A 193 -8.60 -9.35 9.37
N LEU A 194 -8.86 -8.19 9.96
CA LEU A 194 -8.66 -7.90 11.39
C LEU A 194 -7.22 -8.21 11.85
N LEU A 195 -6.26 -7.84 11.03
CA LEU A 195 -4.85 -8.17 11.20
C LEU A 195 -4.07 -6.92 11.62
N PRO A 196 -3.61 -6.81 12.88
CA PRO A 196 -2.67 -5.77 13.29
C PRO A 196 -1.42 -5.77 12.42
N GLN A 197 -0.85 -4.61 12.17
CA GLN A 197 0.25 -4.52 11.21
C GLN A 197 1.36 -3.58 11.65
N LEU A 198 2.57 -3.85 11.17
CA LEU A 198 3.72 -2.95 11.23
C LEU A 198 3.85 -2.25 9.89
N THR A 199 3.79 -0.92 9.90
CA THR A 199 3.74 -0.09 8.69
C THR A 199 4.61 1.16 8.84
N MET A 200 5.02 1.77 7.73
CA MET A 200 5.77 3.03 7.73
C MET A 200 4.91 4.21 8.18
N ASP A 201 5.49 5.16 8.94
CA ASP A 201 4.83 6.40 9.36
C ASP A 201 4.79 7.44 8.22
N TYR A 202 4.11 7.07 7.12
CA TYR A 202 3.90 7.99 6.00
C TYR A 202 2.56 8.72 6.11
N PRO A 203 2.41 9.88 5.46
CA PRO A 203 1.27 10.78 5.68
C PRO A 203 -0.10 10.10 5.57
N GLU A 204 -0.29 9.23 4.58
CA GLU A 204 -1.58 8.59 4.35
C GLU A 204 -1.88 7.50 5.40
N TYR A 205 -0.89 6.70 5.78
CA TYR A 205 -1.06 5.70 6.86
C TYR A 205 -1.29 6.40 8.20
N LYS A 206 -0.56 7.48 8.47
CA LYS A 206 -0.73 8.30 9.68
C LYS A 206 -2.13 8.91 9.77
N LYS A 207 -2.65 9.48 8.68
CA LYS A 207 -4.03 10.02 8.62
C LYS A 207 -5.06 8.96 9.01
N ILE A 208 -4.96 7.74 8.45
CA ILE A 208 -5.87 6.64 8.76
C ILE A 208 -5.67 6.18 10.22
N ASN A 209 -4.43 5.99 10.64
CA ASN A 209 -4.11 5.45 11.97
C ASN A 209 -4.49 6.40 13.11
N THR A 210 -4.55 7.71 12.85
CA THR A 210 -5.05 8.72 13.80
C THR A 210 -6.54 8.51 14.12
N HIS A 211 -7.35 8.10 13.13
CA HIS A 211 -8.79 7.84 13.32
C HIS A 211 -9.06 6.40 13.78
N TYR A 212 -8.32 5.47 13.21
CA TYR A 212 -8.41 4.03 13.49
C TYR A 212 -6.99 3.51 13.75
N PRO A 213 -6.54 3.47 15.02
CA PRO A 213 -5.24 2.87 15.35
C PRO A 213 -5.24 1.36 15.03
N VAL A 214 -4.86 1.00 13.81
CA VAL A 214 -4.84 -0.38 13.27
C VAL A 214 -3.43 -0.92 13.07
N ALA A 215 -2.43 -0.06 13.23
CA ALA A 215 -1.03 -0.36 12.95
C ALA A 215 -0.10 0.24 13.99
N VAL A 216 1.04 -0.41 14.19
CA VAL A 216 2.23 0.23 14.74
C VAL A 216 2.95 0.92 13.57
N LEU A 217 3.19 2.23 13.70
CA LEU A 217 3.88 3.02 12.70
C LEU A 217 5.35 3.21 13.07
N ILE A 218 6.25 3.03 12.08
CA ILE A 218 7.69 3.26 12.24
C ILE A 218 8.19 4.28 11.23
N GLU A 219 9.07 5.17 11.67
CA GLU A 219 9.62 6.25 10.84
C GLU A 219 10.71 5.78 9.88
N ASP A 220 11.40 4.70 10.23
CA ASP A 220 12.48 4.10 9.45
C ASP A 220 12.46 2.57 9.57
N ILE A 221 13.21 1.90 8.70
CA ILE A 221 13.31 0.44 8.64
C ILE A 221 14.59 -0.09 9.27
N ALA A 222 15.15 0.57 10.31
CA ALA A 222 16.28 0.02 11.05
C ALA A 222 15.95 -1.38 11.60
N GLU A 223 16.93 -2.30 11.51
CA GLU A 223 16.71 -3.71 11.86
C GLU A 223 16.22 -3.88 13.30
N ASP A 224 16.84 -3.18 14.24
CA ASP A 224 16.49 -3.21 15.65
C ASP A 224 15.10 -2.65 15.92
N LYS A 225 14.67 -1.61 15.20
CA LYS A 225 13.32 -1.07 15.28
C LYS A 225 12.28 -2.07 14.79
N ILE A 226 12.53 -2.73 13.65
CA ILE A 226 11.67 -3.80 13.13
C ILE A 226 11.56 -4.93 14.15
N VAL A 227 12.70 -5.37 14.72
CA VAL A 227 12.74 -6.44 15.74
C VAL A 227 11.92 -6.07 16.96
N ASN A 228 12.14 -4.86 17.49
CA ASN A 228 11.48 -4.42 18.70
C ASN A 228 9.96 -4.34 18.53
N GLU A 229 9.50 -3.72 17.44
CA GLU A 229 8.05 -3.53 17.23
C GLU A 229 7.34 -4.83 16.81
N LEU A 230 7.98 -5.72 16.07
CA LEU A 230 7.41 -7.04 15.78
C LEU A 230 7.32 -7.89 17.06
N ASN A 231 8.35 -7.93 17.88
CA ASN A 231 8.30 -8.66 19.15
C ASN A 231 7.31 -8.03 20.12
N ARG A 232 7.17 -6.70 20.15
CA ARG A 232 6.13 -6.02 20.94
C ARG A 232 4.73 -6.45 20.51
N LEU A 233 4.43 -6.47 19.21
CA LEU A 233 3.16 -6.96 18.69
C LEU A 233 2.89 -8.44 18.97
N LEU A 234 3.95 -9.26 19.10
CA LEU A 234 3.86 -10.69 19.42
C LEU A 234 3.64 -10.96 20.91
N MET A 235 4.07 -10.05 21.79
CA MET A 235 4.12 -10.27 23.26
C MET A 235 3.08 -9.42 24.01
N ASP A 236 2.81 -8.21 23.55
CA ASP A 236 1.84 -7.29 24.16
C ASP A 236 0.41 -7.61 23.70
N VAL A 237 -0.24 -8.50 24.44
CA VAL A 237 -1.61 -8.95 24.14
C VAL A 237 -2.62 -7.80 24.20
N GLN A 238 -2.42 -6.83 25.09
CA GLN A 238 -3.31 -5.68 25.20
C GLN A 238 -3.22 -4.82 23.93
N LEU A 239 -2.03 -4.41 23.54
CA LEU A 239 -1.79 -3.65 22.30
C LEU A 239 -2.36 -4.39 21.08
N TYR A 240 -2.08 -5.70 20.97
CA TYR A 240 -2.57 -6.51 19.87
C TYR A 240 -4.10 -6.48 19.78
N ASN A 241 -4.79 -6.70 20.90
CA ASN A 241 -6.25 -6.69 20.97
C ASN A 241 -6.83 -5.31 20.65
N GLU A 242 -6.22 -4.23 21.13
CA GLU A 242 -6.65 -2.86 20.84
C GLU A 242 -6.59 -2.57 19.33
N LEU A 243 -5.47 -2.87 18.67
CA LEU A 243 -5.31 -2.71 17.23
C LEU A 243 -6.34 -3.55 16.45
N GLN A 244 -6.55 -4.79 16.87
CA GLN A 244 -7.52 -5.69 16.25
C GLN A 244 -8.96 -5.17 16.38
N GLN A 245 -9.36 -4.68 17.55
CA GLN A 245 -10.67 -4.07 17.76
C GLN A 245 -10.86 -2.81 16.89
N ASN A 246 -9.80 -2.04 16.68
CA ASN A 246 -9.86 -0.91 15.78
C ASN A 246 -9.95 -1.35 14.30
N CYS A 247 -9.37 -2.49 13.92
CA CYS A 247 -9.62 -3.07 12.59
C CYS A 247 -11.10 -3.41 12.38
N ILE A 248 -11.81 -3.90 13.41
CA ILE A 248 -13.26 -4.19 13.33
C ILE A 248 -14.05 -2.91 13.03
N LYS A 249 -13.70 -1.80 13.67
CA LYS A 249 -14.34 -0.48 13.40
C LYS A 249 -13.97 0.03 12.01
N ALA A 250 -12.68 0.00 11.67
CA ALA A 250 -12.14 0.54 10.44
C ALA A 250 -12.67 -0.17 9.19
N ARG A 251 -12.83 -1.51 9.21
CA ARG A 251 -13.23 -2.28 8.02
C ARG A 251 -14.62 -1.91 7.48
N ALA A 252 -15.51 -1.42 8.33
CA ALA A 252 -16.85 -0.99 7.93
C ALA A 252 -16.84 0.32 7.13
N ASP A 253 -15.84 1.18 7.36
CA ASP A 253 -15.70 2.47 6.71
C ASP A 253 -14.66 2.45 5.59
N LEU A 254 -13.61 1.64 5.73
CA LEU A 254 -12.52 1.52 4.76
C LEU A 254 -12.78 0.33 3.81
N CYS A 255 -13.82 0.43 3.00
CA CYS A 255 -14.24 -0.58 2.05
C CYS A 255 -14.73 0.03 0.74
N TRP A 256 -14.73 -0.77 -0.32
CA TRP A 256 -15.12 -0.33 -1.66
C TRP A 256 -16.56 0.22 -1.71
N GLU A 257 -17.49 -0.39 -1.01
CA GLU A 257 -18.91 0.03 -0.98
C GLU A 257 -19.12 1.47 -0.47
N LYS A 258 -18.16 2.00 0.28
CA LYS A 258 -18.14 3.41 0.68
C LYS A 258 -17.47 4.28 -0.38
N GLU A 259 -16.35 3.82 -0.92
CA GLU A 259 -15.58 4.56 -1.92
C GLU A 259 -16.29 4.62 -3.28
N GLU A 260 -17.02 3.57 -3.67
CA GLU A 260 -17.86 3.51 -4.88
C GLU A 260 -18.87 4.67 -4.92
N LYS A 261 -19.45 5.04 -3.78
CA LYS A 261 -20.39 6.16 -3.72
C LYS A 261 -19.72 7.49 -4.09
N ILE A 262 -18.46 7.66 -3.70
CA ILE A 262 -17.66 8.84 -4.07
C ILE A 262 -17.38 8.81 -5.57
N LEU A 263 -17.01 7.64 -6.12
CA LEU A 263 -16.76 7.45 -7.54
C LEU A 263 -18.02 7.74 -8.36
N LEU A 264 -19.18 7.20 -7.99
CA LEU A 264 -20.44 7.44 -8.67
C LEU A 264 -20.85 8.93 -8.61
N SER A 265 -20.67 9.58 -7.47
CA SER A 265 -20.93 11.01 -7.30
C SER A 265 -20.01 11.86 -8.18
N PHE A 266 -18.75 11.44 -8.35
CA PHE A 266 -17.80 12.09 -9.25
C PHE A 266 -18.23 11.96 -10.73
N TYR A 267 -18.69 10.80 -11.17
CA TYR A 267 -19.09 10.57 -12.57
C TYR A 267 -20.46 11.17 -12.93
N LYS A 268 -21.38 11.27 -11.97
CA LYS A 268 -22.76 11.74 -12.23
C LYS A 268 -22.85 13.06 -13.01
N PRO A 269 -22.12 14.15 -12.65
CA PRO A 269 -22.17 15.41 -13.41
C PRO A 269 -21.41 15.35 -14.75
N ILE A 270 -20.57 14.33 -14.95
CA ILE A 270 -19.79 14.16 -16.19
C ILE A 270 -20.61 13.45 -17.25
N LEU A 271 -21.40 12.46 -16.86
CA LEU A 271 -22.16 11.60 -17.78
C LEU A 271 -23.53 12.17 -18.09
N GLY A 272 -24.06 13.03 -17.25
CA GLY A 272 -25.37 13.71 -17.43
C GLY A 272 -26.46 12.96 -16.74
#